data_7232c817814871d6fb2971ac5aabfc62
#
_entry.id   7232c817814871d6fb2971ac5aabfc62
#
_cell.length_a   1.000
_cell.length_b   1.000
_cell.length_c   1.000
_cell.angle_alpha   90.00
_cell.angle_beta   90.00
_cell.angle_gamma   90.00
#
_symmetry.space_group_name_H-M   'P 1'
#
loop_
_entity.id
_entity.type
_entity.pdbx_description
1 polymer ?
#
loop_
_entity_poly.entity_id
_entity_poly.type
_entity_poly.pdbx_seq_one_letter_code
_entity_poly.pdbx_strand_id
1 'polypeptide(L)'
;MEMKVIAHIKSDFPTKFGIPHQSGRIKELKAEIVFEPEYQVAEAFRGLEEYTHLWLIWEFSQAVRKDWSPTVRPPRLGGNTRKGVFATRSPFRPNPIGLSSVKLEGVEFTSQGPVLHVSGADLMDGTPIYDIKPYLAYVDSHPEASGGFTDQIQDHKLKVDFPAGLLEQVPKEKRAALLAVLANDPRPGYQKAPDREYGMSFGNQDIHFKVDGELLRVIRIDNEKKLAKSRIFS
;
A
#
# COMPACT_ATOMS: atom_id res chain seq x y z
N MET A 1 -7.09 -0.17 26.84
CA MET A 1 -7.89 0.75 26.00
C MET A 1 -8.32 -0.05 24.78
N GLU A 2 -9.58 -0.15 24.50
CA GLU A 2 -10.10 -0.73 23.25
C GLU A 2 -10.04 0.32 22.16
N MET A 3 -9.44 -0.02 21.03
CA MET A 3 -9.35 0.90 19.89
C MET A 3 -10.58 0.70 19.00
N LYS A 4 -11.22 1.80 18.61
CA LYS A 4 -12.36 1.79 17.69
C LYS A 4 -11.88 2.01 16.26
N VAL A 5 -12.44 1.27 15.32
CA VAL A 5 -12.27 1.55 13.89
C VAL A 5 -13.11 2.79 13.56
N ILE A 6 -12.48 3.83 13.04
CA ILE A 6 -13.17 5.07 12.66
C ILE A 6 -13.45 5.16 11.16
N ALA A 7 -12.67 4.44 10.35
CA ALA A 7 -12.76 4.48 8.90
C ALA A 7 -12.11 3.23 8.28
N HIS A 8 -12.37 3.03 6.99
CA HIS A 8 -11.66 2.07 6.15
C HIS A 8 -11.10 2.76 4.91
N ILE A 9 -9.94 2.29 4.43
CA ILE A 9 -9.40 2.77 3.17
C ILE A 9 -9.96 1.95 1.99
N LYS A 10 -10.29 2.63 0.89
CA LYS A 10 -10.51 2.03 -0.42
C LYS A 10 -9.29 2.28 -1.28
N SER A 11 -8.63 1.22 -1.72
CA SER A 11 -7.42 1.27 -2.52
C SER A 11 -7.45 0.29 -3.69
N ASP A 12 -6.47 0.39 -4.58
CA ASP A 12 -6.35 -0.53 -5.73
C ASP A 12 -5.68 -1.88 -5.38
N PHE A 13 -5.40 -2.14 -4.11
CA PHE A 13 -4.75 -3.38 -3.67
C PHE A 13 -5.71 -4.29 -2.91
N PRO A 14 -6.44 -5.21 -3.59
CA PRO A 14 -7.30 -6.18 -2.90
C PRO A 14 -6.50 -7.24 -2.13
N THR A 15 -5.20 -7.37 -2.42
CA THR A 15 -4.27 -8.28 -1.74
C THR A 15 -2.99 -7.55 -1.38
N LYS A 16 -2.21 -8.12 -0.44
CA LYS A 16 -0.94 -7.53 0.01
C LYS A 16 0.20 -7.56 -1.02
N PHE A 17 0.07 -8.33 -2.11
CA PHE A 17 1.12 -8.42 -3.12
C PHE A 17 1.11 -7.18 -4.01
N GLY A 18 2.25 -6.52 -4.15
CA GLY A 18 2.42 -5.30 -4.94
C GLY A 18 2.23 -4.00 -4.16
N ILE A 19 1.72 -4.05 -2.92
CA ILE A 19 1.64 -2.85 -2.07
C ILE A 19 3.05 -2.28 -1.84
N PRO A 20 3.25 -0.96 -2.02
CA PRO A 20 4.51 -0.32 -1.70
C PRO A 20 4.92 -0.57 -0.24
N HIS A 21 6.20 -0.80 0.00
CA HIS A 21 6.68 -1.10 1.35
C HIS A 21 6.58 0.06 2.34
N GLN A 22 6.39 1.28 1.85
CA GLN A 22 6.25 2.51 2.65
C GLN A 22 5.35 3.49 1.91
N SER A 23 4.59 4.26 2.67
CA SER A 23 3.79 5.38 2.15
C SER A 23 4.66 6.44 1.48
N GLY A 24 4.08 7.21 0.56
CA GLY A 24 4.74 8.30 -0.14
C GLY A 24 5.72 7.88 -1.25
N ARG A 25 6.03 6.58 -1.40
CA ARG A 25 6.96 6.12 -2.45
C ARG A 25 6.37 6.21 -3.85
N ILE A 26 5.07 6.00 -3.99
CA ILE A 26 4.33 6.07 -5.25
C ILE A 26 3.23 7.10 -5.09
N LYS A 27 3.50 8.32 -5.53
CA LYS A 27 2.59 9.47 -5.39
C LYS A 27 1.35 9.36 -6.27
N GLU A 28 1.42 8.56 -7.32
CA GLU A 28 0.35 8.31 -8.28
C GLU A 28 -0.76 7.41 -7.70
N LEU A 29 -0.49 6.66 -6.64
CA LEU A 29 -1.48 5.82 -5.97
C LEU A 29 -2.50 6.69 -5.25
N LYS A 30 -3.74 6.65 -5.70
CA LYS A 30 -4.88 7.33 -5.09
C LYS A 30 -5.69 6.35 -4.27
N ALA A 31 -6.26 6.83 -3.18
CA ALA A 31 -7.14 6.07 -2.32
C ALA A 31 -8.18 6.98 -1.67
N GLU A 32 -9.24 6.37 -1.16
CA GLU A 32 -10.30 7.06 -0.43
C GLU A 32 -10.35 6.53 1.01
N ILE A 33 -10.55 7.41 1.98
CA ILE A 33 -10.82 7.04 3.37
C ILE A 33 -12.29 7.29 3.62
N VAL A 34 -13.03 6.22 3.88
CA VAL A 34 -14.48 6.24 4.10
C VAL A 34 -14.73 5.98 5.58
N PHE A 35 -15.41 6.90 6.23
CA PHE A 35 -15.66 6.85 7.66
C PHE A 35 -16.82 5.94 8.02
N GLU A 36 -16.75 5.35 9.21
CA GLU A 36 -17.87 4.63 9.80
C GLU A 36 -19.01 5.62 10.12
N PRO A 37 -20.29 5.19 10.09
CA PRO A 37 -21.45 6.08 10.27
C PRO A 37 -21.40 6.93 11.54
N GLU A 38 -20.88 6.39 12.64
CA GLU A 38 -20.72 7.10 13.93
C GLU A 38 -19.82 8.34 13.80
N TYR A 39 -18.86 8.33 12.86
CA TYR A 39 -17.81 9.36 12.72
C TYR A 39 -18.00 10.26 11.48
N GLN A 40 -19.15 10.14 10.79
CA GLN A 40 -19.49 10.97 9.62
C GLN A 40 -20.04 12.34 10.02
N VAL A 41 -19.40 13.00 10.96
CA VAL A 41 -19.81 14.29 11.51
C VAL A 41 -18.95 15.39 10.87
N ALA A 42 -19.57 16.27 10.07
CA ALA A 42 -18.87 17.28 9.29
C ALA A 42 -17.96 18.19 10.12
N GLU A 43 -18.36 18.50 11.35
CA GLU A 43 -17.58 19.35 12.27
C GLU A 43 -16.22 18.75 12.63
N ALA A 44 -16.08 17.42 12.60
CA ALA A 44 -14.82 16.73 12.88
C ALA A 44 -13.76 16.97 11.79
N PHE A 45 -14.17 17.43 10.60
CA PHE A 45 -13.29 17.67 9.44
C PHE A 45 -12.98 19.15 9.24
N ARG A 46 -13.56 20.03 10.07
CA ARG A 46 -13.35 21.47 9.93
C ARG A 46 -11.87 21.83 10.07
N GLY A 47 -11.31 22.50 9.05
CA GLY A 47 -9.89 22.90 9.00
C GLY A 47 -8.93 21.80 8.55
N LEU A 48 -9.40 20.59 8.23
CA LEU A 48 -8.53 19.51 7.77
C LEU A 48 -7.93 19.84 6.39
N GLU A 49 -8.64 20.56 5.56
CA GLU A 49 -8.22 21.05 4.24
C GLU A 49 -7.02 22.01 4.26
N GLU A 50 -6.68 22.57 5.42
CA GLU A 50 -5.51 23.42 5.61
C GLU A 50 -4.20 22.61 5.61
N TYR A 51 -4.28 21.30 5.78
CA TYR A 51 -3.13 20.41 5.85
C TYR A 51 -2.91 19.67 4.54
N THR A 52 -1.64 19.55 4.15
CA THR A 52 -1.26 18.82 2.92
C THR A 52 -1.02 17.33 3.14
N HIS A 53 -0.69 16.92 4.35
CA HIS A 53 -0.39 15.53 4.69
C HIS A 53 -1.03 15.14 6.02
N LEU A 54 -1.34 13.85 6.12
CA LEU A 54 -1.96 13.24 7.29
C LEU A 54 -1.17 12.02 7.72
N TRP A 55 -1.12 11.78 9.03
CA TRP A 55 -0.80 10.50 9.61
C TRP A 55 -2.05 9.63 9.66
N LEU A 56 -1.94 8.38 9.18
CA LEU A 56 -2.93 7.32 9.37
C LEU A 56 -2.38 6.33 10.38
N ILE A 57 -3.17 6.05 11.43
CA ILE A 57 -2.93 5.00 12.40
C ILE A 57 -3.91 3.87 12.08
N TRP A 58 -3.40 2.70 11.72
CA TRP A 58 -4.21 1.63 11.15
C TRP A 58 -3.75 0.25 11.60
N GLU A 59 -4.51 -0.79 11.28
CA GLU A 59 -4.21 -2.16 11.67
C GLU A 59 -3.70 -3.01 10.51
N PHE A 60 -2.66 -3.80 10.76
CA PHE A 60 -2.29 -4.92 9.90
C PHE A 60 -3.26 -6.10 10.10
N SER A 61 -4.52 -5.92 9.73
CA SER A 61 -5.63 -6.84 10.02
C SER A 61 -5.39 -8.28 9.54
N GLN A 62 -4.60 -8.48 8.47
CA GLN A 62 -4.23 -9.81 7.97
C GLN A 62 -2.95 -10.38 8.60
N ALA A 63 -2.31 -9.68 9.51
CA ALA A 63 -1.09 -10.12 10.18
C ALA A 63 -1.25 -10.36 11.68
N VAL A 64 -2.48 -10.26 12.19
CA VAL A 64 -2.80 -10.55 13.59
C VAL A 64 -2.44 -12.00 13.92
N ARG A 65 -1.65 -12.20 14.96
CA ARG A 65 -1.21 -13.51 15.44
C ARG A 65 -1.52 -13.66 16.92
N LYS A 66 -1.77 -14.89 17.34
CA LYS A 66 -1.96 -15.22 18.77
C LYS A 66 -0.68 -15.00 19.57
N ASP A 67 0.47 -15.37 18.97
CA ASP A 67 1.77 -15.23 19.58
C ASP A 67 2.68 -14.33 18.74
N TRP A 68 3.52 -13.53 19.39
CA TRP A 68 4.49 -12.68 18.74
C TRP A 68 5.90 -13.28 18.79
N SER A 69 6.79 -12.81 17.94
CA SER A 69 8.21 -13.21 17.95
C SER A 69 9.09 -11.99 18.20
N PRO A 70 10.10 -12.08 19.09
CA PRO A 70 11.01 -10.96 19.36
C PRO A 70 11.88 -10.60 18.15
N THR A 71 11.98 -11.50 17.17
CA THR A 71 12.77 -11.26 15.96
C THR A 71 12.00 -11.60 14.69
N VAL A 72 12.31 -10.87 13.62
CA VAL A 72 11.78 -11.06 12.28
C VAL A 72 12.91 -11.17 11.26
N ARG A 73 12.60 -11.64 10.05
CA ARG A 73 13.53 -11.71 8.92
C ARG A 73 13.08 -10.71 7.85
N PRO A 74 13.67 -9.49 7.83
CA PRO A 74 13.29 -8.50 6.82
C PRO A 74 13.58 -9.03 5.41
N PRO A 75 12.59 -9.02 4.48
CA PRO A 75 12.80 -9.52 3.11
C PRO A 75 13.94 -8.81 2.37
N ARG A 76 14.14 -7.51 2.66
CA ARG A 76 15.19 -6.69 2.05
C ARG A 76 16.62 -7.05 2.49
N LEU A 77 16.78 -7.80 3.58
CA LEU A 77 18.06 -8.36 4.01
C LEU A 77 18.25 -9.81 3.53
N GLY A 78 17.59 -10.21 2.42
CA GLY A 78 17.69 -11.54 1.83
C GLY A 78 16.97 -12.64 2.61
N GLY A 79 16.17 -12.29 3.63
CA GLY A 79 15.36 -13.25 4.41
C GLY A 79 16.14 -14.14 5.38
N ASN A 80 17.49 -14.08 5.39
CA ASN A 80 18.34 -14.90 6.28
C ASN A 80 18.78 -14.17 7.55
N THR A 81 18.90 -12.85 7.50
CA THR A 81 19.31 -12.03 8.64
C THR A 81 18.13 -11.76 9.56
N ARG A 82 18.27 -12.09 10.86
CA ARG A 82 17.28 -11.75 11.88
C ARG A 82 17.53 -10.34 12.42
N LYS A 83 16.46 -9.61 12.67
CA LYS A 83 16.45 -8.31 13.37
C LYS A 83 15.42 -8.32 14.49
N GLY A 84 15.65 -7.57 15.54
CA GLY A 84 14.64 -7.33 16.57
C GLY A 84 13.37 -6.73 15.94
N VAL A 85 12.19 -7.18 16.34
CA VAL A 85 10.93 -6.70 15.76
C VAL A 85 10.78 -5.18 15.89
N PHE A 86 11.24 -4.60 16.99
CA PHE A 86 11.18 -3.14 17.23
C PHE A 86 12.18 -2.34 16.42
N ALA A 87 13.22 -2.98 15.87
CA ALA A 87 14.13 -2.36 14.91
C ALA A 87 13.63 -2.46 13.46
N THR A 88 12.36 -2.81 13.25
CA THR A 88 11.75 -2.97 11.92
C THR A 88 10.34 -2.39 11.91
N ARG A 89 9.77 -2.23 10.71
CA ARG A 89 8.34 -1.93 10.50
C ARG A 89 7.52 -3.17 10.12
N SER A 90 7.95 -4.33 10.62
CA SER A 90 7.24 -5.60 10.39
C SER A 90 5.83 -5.56 10.98
N PRO A 91 4.80 -6.12 10.30
CA PRO A 91 3.47 -6.25 10.84
C PRO A 91 3.36 -7.26 12.00
N PHE A 92 4.33 -8.18 12.14
CA PHE A 92 4.34 -9.24 13.17
C PHE A 92 4.85 -8.71 14.51
N ARG A 93 4.08 -7.76 15.06
CA ARG A 93 4.35 -7.04 16.32
C ARG A 93 3.37 -7.47 17.40
N PRO A 94 3.65 -7.20 18.70
CA PRO A 94 2.67 -7.42 19.77
C PRO A 94 1.34 -6.68 19.50
N ASN A 95 1.42 -5.44 19.03
CA ASN A 95 0.31 -4.66 18.53
C ASN A 95 0.54 -4.43 17.04
N PRO A 96 -0.23 -5.04 16.14
CA PRO A 96 -0.02 -4.95 14.68
C PRO A 96 -0.52 -3.61 14.13
N ILE A 97 -0.02 -2.50 14.69
CA ILE A 97 -0.38 -1.14 14.31
C ILE A 97 0.57 -0.64 13.23
N GLY A 98 0.01 -0.10 12.16
CA GLY A 98 0.68 0.62 11.09
C GLY A 98 0.62 2.13 11.29
N LEU A 99 1.60 2.83 10.75
CA LEU A 99 1.67 4.29 10.71
C LEU A 99 2.12 4.70 9.31
N SER A 100 1.28 5.46 8.61
CA SER A 100 1.57 5.92 7.24
C SER A 100 1.31 7.40 7.11
N SER A 101 2.25 8.13 6.52
CA SER A 101 2.02 9.51 6.09
C SER A 101 1.50 9.49 4.67
N VAL A 102 0.34 10.11 4.43
CA VAL A 102 -0.28 10.23 3.11
C VAL A 102 -0.51 11.69 2.75
N LYS A 103 -0.51 12.01 1.45
CA LYS A 103 -0.89 13.34 1.01
C LYS A 103 -2.42 13.46 1.00
N LEU A 104 -2.96 14.51 1.57
CA LEU A 104 -4.37 14.87 1.45
C LEU A 104 -4.58 15.58 0.10
N GLU A 105 -5.44 15.03 -0.74
CA GLU A 105 -5.81 15.63 -2.03
C GLU A 105 -7.10 16.44 -1.92
N GLY A 106 -7.98 16.11 -0.97
CA GLY A 106 -9.20 16.83 -0.70
C GLY A 106 -10.13 16.13 0.30
N VAL A 107 -11.11 16.89 0.76
CA VAL A 107 -12.22 16.43 1.58
C VAL A 107 -13.50 16.60 0.77
N GLU A 108 -14.23 15.52 0.53
CA GLU A 108 -15.52 15.55 -0.17
C GLU A 108 -16.65 15.20 0.80
N PHE A 109 -17.68 16.04 0.83
CA PHE A 109 -18.90 15.77 1.61
C PHE A 109 -19.96 15.16 0.70
N THR A 110 -20.08 13.84 0.75
CA THR A 110 -21.07 13.09 -0.04
C THR A 110 -22.37 12.92 0.72
N SER A 111 -23.42 12.40 0.04
CA SER A 111 -24.67 12.01 0.71
C SER A 111 -24.51 10.87 1.72
N GLN A 112 -23.38 10.15 1.67
CA GLN A 112 -23.04 9.06 2.59
C GLN A 112 -22.00 9.49 3.64
N GLY A 113 -21.78 10.80 3.81
CA GLY A 113 -20.81 11.35 4.74
C GLY A 113 -19.51 11.83 4.08
N PRO A 114 -18.57 12.33 4.90
CA PRO A 114 -17.28 12.83 4.42
C PRO A 114 -16.38 11.67 3.93
N VAL A 115 -15.66 11.94 2.86
CA VAL A 115 -14.63 11.08 2.27
C VAL A 115 -13.35 11.88 2.13
N LEU A 116 -12.22 11.33 2.56
CA LEU A 116 -10.91 11.93 2.29
C LEU A 116 -10.30 11.27 1.06
N HIS A 117 -9.95 12.09 0.08
CA HIS A 117 -9.14 11.67 -1.05
C HIS A 117 -7.67 11.82 -0.70
N VAL A 118 -6.90 10.73 -0.77
CA VAL A 118 -5.49 10.71 -0.41
C VAL A 118 -4.64 10.10 -1.52
N SER A 119 -3.34 10.40 -1.50
CA SER A 119 -2.36 9.77 -2.38
C SER A 119 -1.13 9.28 -1.64
N GLY A 120 -0.45 8.31 -2.23
CA GLY A 120 0.76 7.70 -1.65
C GLY A 120 0.50 6.69 -0.53
N ALA A 121 -0.72 6.18 -0.38
CA ALA A 121 -1.03 5.16 0.62
C ALA A 121 -0.38 3.81 0.30
N ASP A 122 0.05 3.10 1.34
CA ASP A 122 0.66 1.77 1.32
C ASP A 122 -0.23 0.74 2.06
N LEU A 123 -1.54 0.88 1.92
CA LEU A 123 -2.53 0.08 2.61
C LEU A 123 -3.33 -0.77 1.62
N MET A 124 -3.67 -1.98 2.06
CA MET A 124 -4.58 -2.86 1.34
C MET A 124 -6.02 -2.33 1.41
N ASP A 125 -6.80 -2.61 0.39
CA ASP A 125 -8.23 -2.29 0.37
C ASP A 125 -8.96 -2.86 1.59
N GLY A 126 -9.87 -2.07 2.17
CA GLY A 126 -10.61 -2.44 3.39
C GLY A 126 -9.79 -2.39 4.69
N THR A 127 -8.54 -1.91 4.68
CA THR A 127 -7.74 -1.79 5.91
C THR A 127 -8.42 -0.84 6.90
N PRO A 128 -8.64 -1.28 8.17
CA PRO A 128 -9.25 -0.45 9.20
C PRO A 128 -8.30 0.63 9.70
N ILE A 129 -8.82 1.84 9.86
CA ILE A 129 -8.12 3.02 10.37
C ILE A 129 -8.68 3.36 11.75
N TYR A 130 -7.77 3.56 12.70
CA TYR A 130 -8.09 3.86 14.09
C TYR A 130 -8.02 5.34 14.42
N ASP A 131 -7.14 6.10 13.72
CA ASP A 131 -6.98 7.53 13.96
C ASP A 131 -6.35 8.22 12.76
N ILE A 132 -6.65 9.51 12.62
CA ILE A 132 -6.09 10.40 11.60
C ILE A 132 -5.61 11.67 12.29
N LYS A 133 -4.36 12.06 12.02
CA LYS A 133 -3.77 13.28 12.57
C LYS A 133 -3.12 14.11 11.47
N PRO A 134 -3.16 15.45 11.54
CA PRO A 134 -2.35 16.29 10.67
C PRO A 134 -0.85 15.95 10.81
N TYR A 135 -0.15 15.94 9.67
CA TYR A 135 1.31 15.89 9.63
C TYR A 135 1.86 17.31 9.77
N LEU A 136 2.72 17.53 10.75
CA LEU A 136 3.30 18.84 11.05
C LEU A 136 4.80 18.81 10.75
N ALA A 137 5.20 19.33 9.58
CA ALA A 137 6.56 19.21 9.09
C ALA A 137 7.62 19.74 10.08
N TYR A 138 7.29 20.76 10.87
CA TYR A 138 8.23 21.38 11.83
C TYR A 138 8.53 20.50 13.07
N VAL A 139 7.71 19.47 13.36
CA VAL A 139 7.94 18.52 14.46
C VAL A 139 8.09 17.07 13.98
N ASP A 140 7.45 16.70 12.86
CA ASP A 140 7.43 15.31 12.39
C ASP A 140 8.59 14.99 11.45
N SER A 141 9.24 16.03 10.85
CA SER A 141 10.33 15.83 9.90
C SER A 141 11.69 15.89 10.62
N HIS A 142 12.48 14.83 10.48
CA HIS A 142 13.84 14.72 10.97
C HIS A 142 14.79 14.36 9.81
N PRO A 143 15.18 15.33 8.96
CA PRO A 143 16.03 15.07 7.79
C PRO A 143 17.39 14.45 8.14
N GLU A 144 17.89 14.70 9.34
CA GLU A 144 19.14 14.18 9.89
C GLU A 144 19.03 12.74 10.44
N ALA A 145 17.82 12.18 10.53
CA ALA A 145 17.61 10.87 11.14
C ALA A 145 18.25 9.74 10.31
N SER A 146 18.97 8.84 11.00
CA SER A 146 19.52 7.63 10.39
C SER A 146 18.44 6.56 10.21
N GLY A 147 18.36 5.97 9.03
CA GLY A 147 17.44 4.87 8.71
C GLY A 147 17.97 3.48 9.05
N GLY A 148 19.16 3.39 9.70
CA GLY A 148 19.75 2.13 10.07
C GLY A 148 20.04 1.22 8.86
N PHE A 149 19.62 -0.05 8.90
CA PHE A 149 19.86 -0.98 7.77
C PHE A 149 19.14 -0.58 6.48
N THR A 150 18.14 0.30 6.53
CA THR A 150 17.41 0.75 5.34
C THR A 150 18.19 1.74 4.51
N ASP A 151 19.17 2.46 5.08
CA ASP A 151 20.03 3.40 4.35
C ASP A 151 20.96 2.70 3.36
N GLN A 152 21.25 1.42 3.60
CA GLN A 152 22.06 0.58 2.70
C GLN A 152 21.27 0.00 1.53
N ILE A 153 19.94 0.15 1.55
CA ILE A 153 19.06 -0.42 0.54
C ILE A 153 18.82 0.64 -0.53
N GLN A 154 19.52 0.51 -1.65
CA GLN A 154 19.31 1.40 -2.80
C GLN A 154 17.91 1.20 -3.36
N ASP A 155 17.30 2.31 -3.78
CA ASP A 155 16.06 2.28 -4.56
C ASP A 155 16.36 1.72 -5.95
N HIS A 156 15.99 0.47 -6.14
CA HIS A 156 16.08 -0.19 -7.44
C HIS A 156 14.75 0.00 -8.16
N LYS A 157 14.80 0.57 -9.37
CA LYS A 157 13.64 0.69 -10.24
C LYS A 157 13.84 -0.17 -11.48
N LEU A 158 12.83 -0.97 -11.79
CA LEU A 158 12.79 -1.75 -13.01
C LEU A 158 12.35 -0.89 -14.21
N LYS A 159 12.88 -1.21 -15.39
CA LYS A 159 12.29 -0.75 -16.64
C LYS A 159 11.04 -1.57 -16.92
N VAL A 160 9.92 -0.89 -17.21
CA VAL A 160 8.64 -1.56 -17.46
C VAL A 160 8.36 -1.58 -18.96
N ASP A 161 8.31 -2.79 -19.51
CA ASP A 161 7.80 -3.04 -20.86
C ASP A 161 6.32 -3.42 -20.74
N PHE A 162 5.43 -2.47 -21.06
CA PHE A 162 4.00 -2.65 -21.03
C PHE A 162 3.45 -2.50 -22.46
N PRO A 163 3.08 -3.59 -23.12
CA PRO A 163 2.55 -3.51 -24.48
C PRO A 163 1.33 -2.59 -24.58
N ALA A 164 1.29 -1.71 -25.58
CA ALA A 164 0.25 -0.68 -25.71
C ALA A 164 -1.17 -1.24 -25.66
N GLY A 165 -1.43 -2.35 -26.38
CA GLY A 165 -2.75 -2.99 -26.38
C GLY A 165 -3.18 -3.61 -25.04
N LEU A 166 -2.21 -3.95 -24.14
CA LEU A 166 -2.52 -4.34 -22.77
C LEU A 166 -2.75 -3.10 -21.90
N LEU A 167 -1.93 -2.06 -22.05
CA LEU A 167 -2.08 -0.84 -21.26
C LEU A 167 -3.41 -0.13 -21.54
N GLU A 168 -3.94 -0.23 -22.75
CA GLU A 168 -5.25 0.32 -23.12
C GLU A 168 -6.41 -0.34 -22.36
N GLN A 169 -6.26 -1.58 -21.89
CA GLN A 169 -7.26 -2.28 -21.08
C GLN A 169 -7.31 -1.75 -19.63
N VAL A 170 -6.28 -1.03 -19.19
CA VAL A 170 -6.24 -0.41 -17.86
C VAL A 170 -6.94 0.95 -17.92
N PRO A 171 -7.85 1.28 -16.96
CA PRO A 171 -8.46 2.59 -16.87
C PRO A 171 -7.42 3.72 -16.90
N LYS A 172 -7.66 4.76 -17.69
CA LYS A 172 -6.66 5.81 -17.98
C LYS A 172 -6.09 6.45 -16.71
N GLU A 173 -6.95 6.69 -15.73
CA GLU A 173 -6.61 7.29 -14.43
C GLU A 173 -5.74 6.41 -13.55
N LYS A 174 -5.70 5.08 -13.79
CA LYS A 174 -4.90 4.11 -13.02
C LYS A 174 -3.57 3.73 -13.68
N ARG A 175 -3.36 4.10 -14.95
CA ARG A 175 -2.17 3.69 -15.71
C ARG A 175 -0.87 4.18 -15.10
N ALA A 176 -0.82 5.44 -14.69
CA ALA A 176 0.37 6.03 -14.08
C ALA A 176 0.74 5.33 -12.76
N ALA A 177 -0.26 5.08 -11.91
CA ALA A 177 -0.08 4.38 -10.65
C ALA A 177 0.41 2.93 -10.87
N LEU A 178 -0.22 2.18 -11.79
CA LEU A 178 0.18 0.82 -12.11
C LEU A 178 1.62 0.74 -12.64
N LEU A 179 2.00 1.62 -13.58
CA LEU A 179 3.36 1.68 -14.10
C LEU A 179 4.38 1.99 -12.99
N ALA A 180 4.06 2.91 -12.09
CA ALA A 180 4.92 3.24 -10.96
C ALA A 180 5.05 2.07 -9.96
N VAL A 181 3.97 1.32 -9.70
CA VAL A 181 3.99 0.09 -8.88
C VAL A 181 4.90 -0.96 -9.50
N LEU A 182 4.75 -1.24 -10.79
CA LEU A 182 5.57 -2.23 -11.50
C LEU A 182 7.05 -1.82 -11.54
N ALA A 183 7.32 -0.53 -11.76
CA ALA A 183 8.69 0.01 -11.73
C ALA A 183 9.37 -0.12 -10.35
N ASN A 184 8.59 -0.15 -9.28
CA ASN A 184 9.07 -0.29 -7.89
C ASN A 184 9.38 -1.74 -7.48
N ASP A 185 9.41 -2.67 -8.42
CA ASP A 185 9.62 -4.11 -8.22
C ASP A 185 8.69 -4.73 -7.17
N PRO A 186 7.47 -5.11 -7.55
CA PRO A 186 6.49 -5.65 -6.60
C PRO A 186 6.85 -7.03 -6.05
N ARG A 187 7.91 -7.69 -6.56
CA ARG A 187 8.31 -9.03 -6.12
C ARG A 187 8.86 -9.02 -4.69
N PRO A 188 8.65 -10.10 -3.93
CA PRO A 188 9.38 -10.31 -2.68
C PRO A 188 10.89 -10.35 -2.95
N GLY A 189 11.69 -9.58 -2.18
CA GLY A 189 13.12 -9.38 -2.42
C GLY A 189 14.01 -10.63 -2.43
N TYR A 190 13.48 -11.79 -2.00
CA TYR A 190 14.15 -13.10 -2.03
C TYR A 190 13.78 -13.96 -3.26
N GLN A 191 12.87 -13.49 -4.13
CA GLN A 191 12.42 -14.22 -5.32
C GLN A 191 13.05 -13.63 -6.58
N LYS A 192 14.17 -14.21 -7.02
CA LYS A 192 14.86 -13.83 -8.27
C LYS A 192 14.88 -15.00 -9.24
N ALA A 193 13.72 -15.44 -9.72
CA ALA A 193 13.62 -16.47 -10.76
C ALA A 193 13.25 -15.82 -12.09
N PRO A 194 14.15 -15.78 -13.10
CA PRO A 194 13.95 -15.01 -14.35
C PRO A 194 12.75 -15.50 -15.16
N ASP A 195 12.48 -16.81 -15.18
CA ASP A 195 11.38 -17.38 -15.97
C ASP A 195 10.03 -17.45 -15.26
N ARG A 196 9.99 -17.02 -13.99
CA ARG A 196 8.78 -17.10 -13.20
C ARG A 196 7.77 -16.04 -13.62
N GLU A 197 6.53 -16.48 -13.87
CA GLU A 197 5.39 -15.60 -13.99
C GLU A 197 4.88 -15.19 -12.61
N TYR A 198 4.66 -13.89 -12.45
CA TYR A 198 4.05 -13.28 -11.26
C TYR A 198 2.69 -12.73 -11.63
N GLY A 199 1.72 -12.86 -10.73
CA GLY A 199 0.41 -12.24 -10.84
C GLY A 199 0.19 -11.25 -9.70
N MET A 200 -0.27 -10.05 -10.03
CA MET A 200 -0.58 -8.99 -9.07
C MET A 200 -1.97 -8.45 -9.34
N SER A 201 -2.81 -8.49 -8.31
CA SER A 201 -4.12 -7.85 -8.39
C SER A 201 -3.97 -6.33 -8.18
N PHE A 202 -4.55 -5.55 -9.09
CA PHE A 202 -4.56 -4.09 -9.04
C PHE A 202 -5.92 -3.57 -9.55
N GLY A 203 -6.66 -2.88 -8.70
CA GLY A 203 -8.06 -2.56 -8.96
C GLY A 203 -8.86 -3.85 -9.19
N ASN A 204 -9.56 -3.93 -10.30
CA ASN A 204 -10.37 -5.09 -10.70
C ASN A 204 -9.67 -5.99 -11.73
N GLN A 205 -8.32 -5.95 -11.79
CA GLN A 205 -7.53 -6.65 -12.78
C GLN A 205 -6.40 -7.43 -12.15
N ASP A 206 -6.06 -8.60 -12.71
CA ASP A 206 -4.86 -9.34 -12.39
C ASP A 206 -3.81 -9.11 -13.48
N ILE A 207 -2.70 -8.50 -13.09
CA ILE A 207 -1.59 -8.12 -13.96
C ILE A 207 -0.53 -9.20 -13.89
N HIS A 208 -0.28 -9.88 -14.99
CA HIS A 208 0.73 -10.93 -15.09
C HIS A 208 2.00 -10.42 -15.76
N PHE A 209 3.13 -10.68 -15.14
CA PHE A 209 4.42 -10.19 -15.62
C PHE A 209 5.57 -11.16 -15.33
N LYS A 210 6.66 -10.98 -16.05
CA LYS A 210 7.96 -11.62 -15.81
C LYS A 210 9.02 -10.54 -15.60
N VAL A 211 10.09 -10.89 -14.90
CA VAL A 211 11.23 -9.99 -14.70
C VAL A 211 12.51 -10.71 -15.07
N ASP A 212 13.25 -10.13 -16.00
CA ASP A 212 14.59 -10.55 -16.41
C ASP A 212 15.57 -9.40 -16.19
N GLY A 213 16.54 -9.59 -15.29
CA GLY A 213 17.42 -8.53 -14.87
C GLY A 213 16.67 -7.30 -14.36
N GLU A 214 16.82 -6.19 -15.05
CA GLU A 214 16.17 -4.90 -14.74
C GLU A 214 14.91 -4.65 -15.57
N LEU A 215 14.49 -5.60 -16.42
CA LEU A 215 13.32 -5.45 -17.27
C LEU A 215 12.14 -6.25 -16.72
N LEU A 216 11.05 -5.56 -16.38
CA LEU A 216 9.76 -6.14 -16.11
C LEU A 216 8.89 -6.06 -17.37
N ARG A 217 8.43 -7.21 -17.86
CA ARG A 217 7.52 -7.27 -19.01
C ARG A 217 6.15 -7.77 -18.59
N VAL A 218 5.11 -6.98 -18.87
CA VAL A 218 3.72 -7.40 -18.71
C VAL A 218 3.35 -8.31 -19.88
N ILE A 219 2.78 -9.48 -19.54
CA ILE A 219 2.48 -10.53 -20.54
C ILE A 219 0.98 -10.69 -20.79
N ARG A 220 0.13 -10.45 -19.78
CA ARG A 220 -1.33 -10.49 -19.92
C ARG A 220 -2.02 -9.77 -18.78
N ILE A 221 -3.29 -9.45 -18.99
CA ILE A 221 -4.21 -8.91 -17.98
C ILE A 221 -5.46 -9.78 -17.98
N ASP A 222 -5.85 -10.21 -16.78
CA ASP A 222 -7.12 -10.92 -16.57
C ASP A 222 -8.07 -10.02 -15.76
N ASN A 223 -9.36 -9.98 -16.13
CA ASN A 223 -10.36 -9.24 -15.37
C ASN A 223 -11.02 -10.18 -14.34
N GLU A 224 -11.26 -9.71 -13.12
CA GLU A 224 -11.83 -10.50 -12.00
C GLU A 224 -13.10 -11.28 -12.35
N LYS A 225 -13.96 -10.75 -13.26
CA LYS A 225 -15.15 -11.45 -13.74
C LYS A 225 -14.87 -12.79 -14.45
N LYS A 226 -13.64 -13.03 -14.92
CA LYS A 226 -13.25 -14.32 -15.52
C LYS A 226 -12.81 -15.34 -14.46
N LEU A 227 -12.22 -14.91 -13.36
CA LEU A 227 -11.71 -15.79 -12.28
C LEU A 227 -12.84 -16.40 -11.44
N ALA A 228 -13.94 -15.66 -11.20
CA ALA A 228 -15.10 -16.20 -10.49
C ALA A 228 -15.77 -17.36 -11.25
N LYS A 229 -15.74 -17.34 -12.60
CA LYS A 229 -16.30 -18.44 -13.42
C LYS A 229 -15.40 -19.68 -13.49
N SER A 230 -14.07 -19.53 -13.37
CA SER A 230 -13.15 -20.68 -13.42
C SER A 230 -13.05 -21.44 -12.09
N ARG A 231 -13.35 -20.78 -10.95
CA ARG A 231 -13.38 -21.42 -9.63
C ARG A 231 -14.68 -22.18 -9.32
N ILE A 232 -15.72 -22.04 -10.14
CA ILE A 232 -16.99 -22.77 -10.00
C ILE A 232 -16.97 -24.10 -10.77
N PHE A 233 -15.97 -24.32 -11.65
CA PHE A 233 -15.86 -25.50 -12.52
C PHE A 233 -14.57 -26.33 -12.28
N SER A 234 -13.90 -26.17 -11.13
CA SER A 234 -12.77 -27.02 -10.75
C SER A 234 -12.99 -27.70 -9.41
#